data_1ff25e559f4b0c464d3d41c88b4490e7
#
_entry.id   1ff25e559f4b0c464d3d41c88b4490e7
#
_cell.length_a   1.000
_cell.length_b   1.000
_cell.length_c   1.000
_cell.angle_alpha   90.00
_cell.angle_beta   90.00
_cell.angle_gamma   90.00
#
_symmetry.space_group_name_H-M   'P 1'
#
loop_
_entity.id
_entity.type
_entity.pdbx_description
1 polymer ?
#
loop_
_entity_poly.entity_id
_entity_poly.type
_entity_poly.pdbx_seq_one_letter_code
_entity_poly.pdbx_strand_id
1 'polypeptide(L)'
;MAYQSINPFTNQVEKTFENTTDKELEQTLTTAHQLYLDWRKYNDLEERKRQILKLGQILRERRVEYATVMSKEMGKLISEAEGEVDLCASFCDYYAAHADEFMQPKIIATTSGRAKVLKQSLGILVAVEPWNFPFYQIARVFIPNFIVGNPMILKDASNCPASAQAFADAVKEAGAPAGSLTNLFLSYDQVNKAIADKRVAGVCLTGSERGGATVAKEAGANLKKSTLELGGNDAFIILDDADWDLVEKVAPAARLYNAGQVCTSSKRFVILEKDYDRFLKMMKDAFSKVKMGDPLDPLTTLAPLSSKKAKEKLQQQVDTAVENGAKVYYGNKPVDMEGQFFMPTILTDITPDNPIFDTEMFGPVASVYKVSSEEEAIELANNSSYGLGNTIFSNDSEYAERVAAKIETGMSWINAGWASLPELPFGGVKNSGYGRELSSYGIDEFTNKHLIYEARQ
;
A
#
# COMPACT_ATOMS: atom_id res chain seq x y z
N MET A 1 -14.07 18.56 -5.55
CA MET A 1 -12.66 18.35 -5.11
C MET A 1 -11.79 18.75 -6.27
N ALA A 2 -10.77 19.56 -6.09
CA ALA A 2 -9.84 19.88 -7.17
C ALA A 2 -8.74 18.78 -7.20
N TYR A 3 -8.41 18.33 -8.39
CA TYR A 3 -7.26 17.46 -8.63
C TYR A 3 -6.08 18.33 -9.04
N GLN A 4 -5.05 18.37 -8.18
CA GLN A 4 -3.90 19.25 -8.36
C GLN A 4 -2.62 18.55 -7.92
N SER A 5 -1.60 18.61 -8.77
CA SER A 5 -0.22 18.32 -8.40
C SER A 5 0.35 19.55 -7.71
N ILE A 6 0.58 19.47 -6.41
CA ILE A 6 1.20 20.53 -5.61
C ILE A 6 2.52 19.98 -5.09
N ASN A 7 3.62 20.62 -5.46
CA ASN A 7 4.94 20.20 -5.01
C ASN A 7 5.11 20.50 -3.51
N PRO A 8 5.25 19.47 -2.64
CA PRO A 8 5.30 19.69 -1.20
C PRO A 8 6.64 20.30 -0.72
N PHE A 9 7.66 20.31 -1.57
CA PHE A 9 8.93 20.98 -1.30
C PHE A 9 8.84 22.49 -1.54
N THR A 10 8.22 22.93 -2.65
CA THR A 10 8.12 24.35 -3.04
C THR A 10 6.76 24.98 -2.72
N ASN A 11 5.77 24.19 -2.32
CA ASN A 11 4.36 24.58 -2.14
C ASN A 11 3.68 25.14 -3.42
N GLN A 12 4.30 24.96 -4.59
CA GLN A 12 3.78 25.47 -5.87
C GLN A 12 2.84 24.47 -6.52
N VAL A 13 1.79 24.98 -7.17
CA VAL A 13 0.90 24.19 -8.01
C VAL A 13 1.61 23.96 -9.35
N GLU A 14 1.99 22.71 -9.61
CA GLU A 14 2.63 22.28 -10.88
C GLU A 14 1.58 22.12 -11.98
N LYS A 15 0.42 21.53 -11.66
CA LYS A 15 -0.66 21.27 -12.63
C LYS A 15 -2.01 21.10 -11.95
N THR A 16 -3.05 21.57 -12.62
CA THR A 16 -4.46 21.34 -12.25
C THR A 16 -5.13 20.48 -13.31
N PHE A 17 -6.00 19.57 -12.88
CA PHE A 17 -6.72 18.65 -13.74
C PHE A 17 -8.22 18.90 -13.61
N GLU A 18 -8.94 18.85 -14.72
CA GLU A 18 -10.39 18.99 -14.72
C GLU A 18 -11.06 17.75 -14.15
N ASN A 19 -12.14 17.95 -13.39
CA ASN A 19 -12.91 16.83 -12.85
C ASN A 19 -13.64 16.11 -14.00
N THR A 20 -13.69 14.80 -13.91
CA THR A 20 -14.45 13.95 -14.84
C THR A 20 -15.93 14.29 -14.80
N THR A 21 -16.56 14.41 -15.95
CA THR A 21 -18.00 14.60 -16.09
C THR A 21 -18.76 13.26 -15.96
N ASP A 22 -20.05 13.30 -15.61
CA ASP A 22 -20.90 12.10 -15.59
C ASP A 22 -20.99 11.42 -16.96
N LYS A 23 -20.87 12.19 -18.05
CA LYS A 23 -20.84 11.66 -19.43
C LYS A 23 -19.57 10.86 -19.71
N GLU A 24 -18.42 11.33 -19.27
CA GLU A 24 -17.14 10.62 -19.40
C GLU A 24 -17.13 9.35 -18.57
N LEU A 25 -17.67 9.39 -17.34
CA LEU A 25 -17.82 8.18 -16.51
C LEU A 25 -18.70 7.15 -17.22
N GLU A 26 -19.85 7.53 -17.79
CA GLU A 26 -20.74 6.62 -18.50
C GLU A 26 -20.06 6.03 -19.76
N GLN A 27 -19.32 6.84 -20.50
CA GLN A 27 -18.57 6.38 -21.66
C GLN A 27 -17.47 5.38 -21.26
N THR A 28 -16.77 5.64 -20.15
CA THR A 28 -15.73 4.74 -19.62
C THR A 28 -16.33 3.41 -19.19
N LEU A 29 -17.44 3.43 -18.45
CA LEU A 29 -18.16 2.21 -18.06
C LEU A 29 -18.60 1.39 -19.28
N THR A 30 -19.08 2.05 -20.33
CA THR A 30 -19.49 1.39 -21.59
C THR A 30 -18.30 0.75 -22.29
N THR A 31 -17.17 1.48 -22.43
CA THR A 31 -15.96 0.98 -23.09
C THR A 31 -15.36 -0.20 -22.32
N ALA A 32 -15.23 -0.08 -21.00
CA ALA A 32 -14.69 -1.14 -20.17
C ALA A 32 -15.60 -2.39 -20.16
N HIS A 33 -16.93 -2.19 -20.18
CA HIS A 33 -17.86 -3.32 -20.25
C HIS A 33 -17.78 -4.05 -21.60
N GLN A 34 -17.67 -3.33 -22.71
CA GLN A 34 -17.49 -3.95 -24.02
C GLN A 34 -16.20 -4.77 -24.06
N LEU A 35 -15.09 -4.21 -23.54
CA LEU A 35 -13.82 -4.93 -23.43
C LEU A 35 -13.95 -6.21 -22.60
N TYR A 36 -14.66 -6.15 -21.48
CA TYR A 36 -14.93 -7.33 -20.64
C TYR A 36 -15.67 -8.42 -21.42
N LEU A 37 -16.69 -8.05 -22.22
CA LEU A 37 -17.45 -9.01 -23.03
C LEU A 37 -16.57 -9.64 -24.13
N ASP A 38 -15.70 -8.84 -24.74
CA ASP A 38 -14.76 -9.31 -25.76
C ASP A 38 -13.74 -10.28 -25.17
N TRP A 39 -13.17 -9.96 -24.00
CA TRP A 39 -12.24 -10.85 -23.30
C TRP A 39 -12.90 -12.15 -22.83
N ARG A 40 -14.14 -12.09 -22.39
CA ARG A 40 -14.90 -13.34 -22.08
C ARG A 40 -15.10 -14.23 -23.29
N LYS A 41 -15.25 -13.65 -24.47
CA LYS A 41 -15.48 -14.38 -25.71
C LYS A 41 -14.19 -14.98 -26.28
N TYR A 42 -13.10 -14.23 -26.26
CA TYR A 42 -11.86 -14.60 -26.96
C TYR A 42 -10.73 -15.00 -26.02
N ASN A 43 -10.74 -14.60 -24.76
CA ASN A 43 -9.82 -14.92 -23.66
C ASN A 43 -8.34 -15.07 -24.09
N ASP A 44 -7.79 -14.07 -24.76
CA ASP A 44 -6.38 -14.08 -25.20
C ASP A 44 -5.43 -13.75 -24.04
N LEU A 45 -5.07 -14.78 -23.25
CA LEU A 45 -4.13 -14.66 -22.16
C LEU A 45 -2.72 -14.31 -22.64
N GLU A 46 -2.30 -14.89 -23.79
CA GLU A 46 -0.96 -14.63 -24.34
C GLU A 46 -0.78 -13.16 -24.75
N GLU A 47 -1.82 -12.54 -25.29
CA GLU A 47 -1.79 -11.10 -25.59
C GLU A 47 -1.66 -10.27 -24.33
N ARG A 48 -2.43 -10.57 -23.27
CA ARG A 48 -2.33 -9.85 -21.98
C ARG A 48 -0.95 -10.02 -21.35
N LYS A 49 -0.34 -11.22 -21.42
CA LYS A 49 1.06 -11.46 -20.97
C LYS A 49 2.04 -10.55 -21.71
N ARG A 50 1.94 -10.49 -23.04
CA ARG A 50 2.81 -9.62 -23.87
C ARG A 50 2.67 -8.14 -23.51
N GLN A 51 1.44 -7.68 -23.31
CA GLN A 51 1.16 -6.30 -22.94
C GLN A 51 1.73 -5.94 -21.57
N ILE A 52 1.61 -6.84 -20.58
CA ILE A 52 2.19 -6.64 -19.25
C ILE A 52 3.73 -6.64 -19.31
N LEU A 53 4.36 -7.52 -20.06
CA LEU A 53 5.82 -7.49 -20.26
C LEU A 53 6.26 -6.18 -20.92
N LYS A 54 5.50 -5.68 -21.91
CA LYS A 54 5.79 -4.40 -22.55
C LYS A 54 5.61 -3.24 -21.56
N LEU A 55 4.62 -3.28 -20.67
CA LEU A 55 4.48 -2.29 -19.60
C LEU A 55 5.72 -2.30 -18.70
N GLY A 56 6.19 -3.46 -18.25
CA GLY A 56 7.42 -3.58 -17.45
C GLY A 56 8.65 -2.99 -18.15
N GLN A 57 8.77 -3.18 -19.46
CA GLN A 57 9.82 -2.57 -20.26
C GLN A 57 9.72 -1.04 -20.27
N ILE A 58 8.55 -0.48 -20.55
CA ILE A 58 8.29 0.96 -20.56
C ILE A 58 8.60 1.58 -19.20
N LEU A 59 8.18 0.93 -18.11
CA LEU A 59 8.47 1.39 -16.75
C LEU A 59 9.98 1.52 -16.52
N ARG A 60 10.78 0.54 -16.92
CA ARG A 60 12.25 0.59 -16.80
C ARG A 60 12.89 1.65 -17.69
N GLU A 61 12.46 1.75 -18.95
CA GLU A 61 12.99 2.71 -19.91
C GLU A 61 12.74 4.16 -19.48
N ARG A 62 11.61 4.45 -18.83
CA ARG A 62 11.20 5.78 -18.38
C ARG A 62 11.26 5.95 -16.86
N ARG A 63 12.05 5.12 -16.17
CA ARG A 63 12.15 5.08 -14.70
C ARG A 63 12.35 6.45 -14.07
N VAL A 64 13.34 7.20 -14.51
CA VAL A 64 13.68 8.53 -13.97
C VAL A 64 12.57 9.54 -14.22
N GLU A 65 11.90 9.48 -15.38
CA GLU A 65 10.78 10.36 -15.72
C GLU A 65 9.61 10.13 -14.74
N TYR A 66 9.20 8.88 -14.56
CA TYR A 66 8.10 8.52 -13.65
C TYR A 66 8.44 8.81 -12.19
N ALA A 67 9.67 8.50 -11.76
CA ALA A 67 10.15 8.82 -10.42
C ALA A 67 10.12 10.34 -10.17
N THR A 68 10.51 11.16 -11.14
CA THR A 68 10.46 12.63 -11.04
C THR A 68 9.03 13.15 -10.86
N VAL A 69 8.05 12.57 -11.56
CA VAL A 69 6.63 12.94 -11.40
C VAL A 69 6.18 12.66 -9.98
N MET A 70 6.43 11.46 -9.45
CA MET A 70 6.07 11.07 -8.08
C MET A 70 6.75 11.95 -7.02
N SER A 71 8.06 12.21 -7.17
CA SER A 71 8.80 13.08 -6.23
C SER A 71 8.22 14.49 -6.19
N LYS A 72 7.82 15.05 -7.33
CA LYS A 72 7.21 16.38 -7.40
C LYS A 72 5.79 16.44 -6.83
N GLU A 73 5.00 15.36 -6.94
CA GLU A 73 3.61 15.36 -6.48
C GLU A 73 3.44 15.06 -5.00
N MET A 74 4.26 14.16 -4.44
CA MET A 74 4.06 13.74 -3.05
C MET A 74 5.33 13.83 -2.19
N GLY A 75 6.43 14.33 -2.76
CA GLY A 75 7.65 14.64 -2.01
C GLY A 75 8.59 13.45 -1.77
N LYS A 76 8.33 12.26 -2.29
CA LYS A 76 9.21 11.08 -2.14
C LYS A 76 10.61 11.35 -2.68
N LEU A 77 11.65 10.84 -1.99
CA LEU A 77 13.02 10.90 -2.51
C LEU A 77 13.10 10.26 -3.89
N ILE A 78 13.86 10.86 -4.79
CA ILE A 78 14.02 10.35 -6.16
C ILE A 78 14.48 8.90 -6.18
N SER A 79 15.40 8.51 -5.31
CA SER A 79 15.89 7.13 -5.19
C SER A 79 14.80 6.14 -4.73
N GLU A 80 13.92 6.57 -3.81
CA GLU A 80 12.78 5.77 -3.37
C GLU A 80 11.71 5.65 -4.46
N ALA A 81 11.48 6.72 -5.22
CA ALA A 81 10.55 6.74 -6.34
C ALA A 81 11.05 5.85 -7.50
N GLU A 82 12.36 5.88 -7.80
CA GLU A 82 12.96 4.98 -8.78
C GLU A 82 12.81 3.51 -8.37
N GLY A 83 13.03 3.20 -7.09
CA GLY A 83 12.81 1.85 -6.55
C GLY A 83 11.34 1.40 -6.64
N GLU A 84 10.39 2.33 -6.49
CA GLU A 84 8.96 2.02 -6.68
C GLU A 84 8.65 1.66 -8.14
N VAL A 85 9.21 2.37 -9.12
CA VAL A 85 9.04 2.04 -10.55
C VAL A 85 9.64 0.67 -10.86
N ASP A 86 10.85 0.37 -10.36
CA ASP A 86 11.51 -0.92 -10.54
C ASP A 86 10.69 -2.07 -9.93
N LEU A 87 10.09 -1.85 -8.76
CA LEU A 87 9.19 -2.82 -8.12
C LEU A 87 7.94 -3.07 -8.98
N CYS A 88 7.30 -2.03 -9.52
CA CYS A 88 6.17 -2.19 -10.43
C CYS A 88 6.53 -2.98 -11.69
N ALA A 89 7.72 -2.75 -12.25
CA ALA A 89 8.22 -3.50 -13.39
C ALA A 89 8.46 -4.98 -13.05
N SER A 90 8.91 -5.29 -11.82
CA SER A 90 9.06 -6.68 -11.37
C SER A 90 7.71 -7.41 -11.24
N PHE A 91 6.64 -6.70 -10.88
CA PHE A 91 5.28 -7.28 -10.89
C PHE A 91 4.87 -7.70 -12.30
N CYS A 92 5.20 -6.89 -13.30
CA CYS A 92 4.91 -7.23 -14.70
C CYS A 92 5.59 -8.54 -15.09
N ASP A 93 6.89 -8.71 -14.79
CA ASP A 93 7.64 -9.92 -15.10
C ASP A 93 7.07 -11.15 -14.39
N TYR A 94 6.80 -11.01 -13.08
CA TYR A 94 6.30 -12.10 -12.25
C TYR A 94 4.93 -12.59 -12.73
N TYR A 95 3.97 -11.70 -12.91
CA TYR A 95 2.62 -12.10 -13.32
C TYR A 95 2.57 -12.62 -14.75
N ALA A 96 3.37 -12.09 -15.67
CA ALA A 96 3.47 -12.64 -17.01
C ALA A 96 4.09 -14.05 -17.02
N ALA A 97 5.11 -14.30 -16.19
CA ALA A 97 5.76 -15.60 -16.09
C ALA A 97 4.86 -16.68 -15.46
N HIS A 98 4.03 -16.30 -14.47
CA HIS A 98 3.20 -17.24 -13.71
C HIS A 98 1.73 -17.28 -14.15
N ALA A 99 1.33 -16.49 -15.16
CA ALA A 99 -0.06 -16.36 -15.58
C ALA A 99 -0.70 -17.72 -15.95
N ASP A 100 0.01 -18.57 -16.67
CA ASP A 100 -0.48 -19.89 -17.08
C ASP A 100 -0.74 -20.78 -15.87
N GLU A 101 0.17 -20.82 -14.91
CA GLU A 101 0.03 -21.57 -13.67
C GLU A 101 -1.19 -21.06 -12.87
N PHE A 102 -1.28 -19.74 -12.68
CA PHE A 102 -2.34 -19.14 -11.89
C PHE A 102 -3.72 -19.32 -12.51
N MET A 103 -3.82 -19.35 -13.83
CA MET A 103 -5.07 -19.48 -14.56
C MET A 103 -5.45 -20.93 -14.89
N GLN A 104 -4.61 -21.91 -14.53
CA GLN A 104 -4.92 -23.33 -14.75
C GLN A 104 -6.20 -23.76 -14.03
N PRO A 105 -7.03 -24.59 -14.69
CA PRO A 105 -8.16 -25.24 -14.03
C PRO A 105 -7.70 -26.14 -12.87
N LYS A 106 -8.28 -25.94 -11.69
CA LYS A 106 -8.04 -26.82 -10.54
C LYS A 106 -8.92 -28.07 -10.66
N ILE A 107 -8.28 -29.22 -10.84
CA ILE A 107 -9.00 -30.51 -10.83
C ILE A 107 -9.36 -30.88 -9.38
N ILE A 108 -10.62 -31.27 -9.16
CA ILE A 108 -11.12 -31.71 -7.87
C ILE A 108 -11.37 -33.21 -7.93
N ALA A 109 -10.71 -33.96 -7.06
CA ALA A 109 -10.97 -35.39 -6.92
C ALA A 109 -12.38 -35.60 -6.34
N THR A 110 -13.16 -36.49 -7.00
CA THR A 110 -14.51 -36.84 -6.56
C THR A 110 -14.79 -38.31 -6.81
N THR A 111 -15.62 -38.93 -6.00
CA THR A 111 -15.98 -40.35 -6.10
C THR A 111 -17.07 -40.61 -7.15
N SER A 112 -17.81 -39.59 -7.59
CA SER A 112 -19.04 -39.75 -8.37
C SER A 112 -19.02 -39.09 -9.75
N GLY A 113 -17.86 -38.61 -10.22
CA GLY A 113 -17.78 -37.95 -11.52
C GLY A 113 -16.43 -37.29 -11.78
N ARG A 114 -16.42 -36.30 -12.66
CA ARG A 114 -15.26 -35.41 -12.91
C ARG A 114 -15.60 -33.99 -12.52
N ALA A 115 -14.70 -33.31 -11.79
CA ALA A 115 -14.92 -31.95 -11.38
C ALA A 115 -13.68 -31.09 -11.62
N LYS A 116 -13.89 -29.87 -12.06
CA LYS A 116 -12.85 -28.84 -12.17
C LYS A 116 -13.38 -27.47 -11.79
N VAL A 117 -12.51 -26.62 -11.28
CA VAL A 117 -12.79 -25.20 -11.02
C VAL A 117 -11.99 -24.37 -12.01
N LEU A 118 -12.70 -23.55 -12.79
CA LEU A 118 -12.10 -22.56 -13.69
C LEU A 118 -11.99 -21.23 -12.94
N LYS A 119 -10.92 -20.49 -13.24
CA LYS A 119 -10.80 -19.07 -12.85
C LYS A 119 -11.27 -18.20 -14.01
N GLN A 120 -12.27 -17.36 -13.76
CA GLN A 120 -12.87 -16.49 -14.77
C GLN A 120 -12.94 -15.05 -14.27
N SER A 121 -12.80 -14.07 -15.15
CA SER A 121 -13.00 -12.66 -14.83
C SER A 121 -14.40 -12.39 -14.29
N LEU A 122 -14.51 -11.47 -13.33
CA LEU A 122 -15.80 -11.02 -12.77
C LEU A 122 -16.42 -9.90 -13.58
N GLY A 123 -15.63 -8.96 -14.08
CA GLY A 123 -16.10 -7.76 -14.78
C GLY A 123 -15.26 -6.54 -14.44
N ILE A 124 -15.88 -5.36 -14.61
CA ILE A 124 -15.21 -4.08 -14.29
C ILE A 124 -14.94 -3.98 -12.79
N LEU A 125 -13.74 -3.56 -12.42
CA LEU A 125 -13.38 -3.19 -11.07
C LEU A 125 -13.24 -1.67 -10.94
N VAL A 126 -13.60 -1.13 -9.79
CA VAL A 126 -13.29 0.24 -9.40
C VAL A 126 -12.12 0.17 -8.41
N ALA A 127 -11.01 0.83 -8.73
CA ALA A 127 -9.86 0.96 -7.84
C ALA A 127 -9.81 2.38 -7.27
N VAL A 128 -9.68 2.50 -5.94
CA VAL A 128 -9.54 3.77 -5.23
C VAL A 128 -8.20 3.74 -4.50
N GLU A 129 -7.22 4.48 -5.03
CA GLU A 129 -5.82 4.35 -4.60
C GLU A 129 -5.29 5.63 -3.95
N PRO A 130 -4.36 5.51 -3.00
CA PRO A 130 -3.78 6.62 -2.28
C PRO A 130 -2.52 7.18 -2.96
N TRP A 131 -1.98 8.24 -2.38
CA TRP A 131 -0.86 9.03 -2.88
C TRP A 131 0.53 8.55 -2.43
N ASN A 132 0.64 7.67 -1.41
CA ASN A 132 1.94 7.41 -0.77
C ASN A 132 2.88 6.51 -1.58
N PHE A 133 2.33 5.67 -2.46
CA PHE A 133 3.04 4.90 -3.48
C PHE A 133 2.24 4.94 -4.77
N PRO A 134 2.30 6.06 -5.52
CA PRO A 134 1.35 6.34 -6.61
C PRO A 134 1.33 5.31 -7.73
N PHE A 135 2.47 4.67 -8.04
CA PHE A 135 2.56 3.62 -9.05
C PHE A 135 2.32 2.23 -8.46
N TYR A 136 2.93 1.95 -7.31
CA TYR A 136 2.85 0.64 -6.67
C TYR A 136 1.42 0.26 -6.30
N GLN A 137 0.64 1.19 -5.74
CA GLN A 137 -0.74 0.90 -5.34
C GLN A 137 -1.60 0.52 -6.56
N ILE A 138 -1.44 1.23 -7.68
CA ILE A 138 -2.14 0.92 -8.92
C ILE A 138 -1.65 -0.41 -9.50
N ALA A 139 -0.33 -0.61 -9.62
CA ALA A 139 0.27 -1.81 -10.18
C ALA A 139 -0.14 -3.07 -9.44
N ARG A 140 -0.18 -2.99 -8.11
CA ARG A 140 -0.50 -4.09 -7.19
C ARG A 140 -1.88 -4.67 -7.44
N VAL A 141 -2.86 -3.84 -7.72
CA VAL A 141 -4.24 -4.27 -8.02
C VAL A 141 -4.48 -4.46 -9.51
N PHE A 142 -3.89 -3.62 -10.36
CA PHE A 142 -4.15 -3.67 -11.81
C PHE A 142 -3.55 -4.90 -12.47
N ILE A 143 -2.25 -5.18 -12.26
CA ILE A 143 -1.52 -6.21 -13.02
C ILE A 143 -2.16 -7.60 -12.86
N PRO A 144 -2.42 -8.13 -11.64
CA PRO A 144 -3.09 -9.42 -11.49
C PRO A 144 -4.49 -9.43 -12.10
N ASN A 145 -5.26 -8.36 -11.94
CA ASN A 145 -6.61 -8.27 -12.47
C ASN A 145 -6.65 -8.15 -13.99
N PHE A 146 -5.66 -7.50 -14.60
CA PHE A 146 -5.50 -7.47 -16.05
C PHE A 146 -5.21 -8.88 -16.61
N ILE A 147 -4.35 -9.67 -15.94
CA ILE A 147 -4.09 -11.08 -16.31
C ILE A 147 -5.38 -11.91 -16.24
N VAL A 148 -6.22 -11.71 -15.21
CA VAL A 148 -7.53 -12.38 -15.10
C VAL A 148 -8.50 -11.95 -16.21
N GLY A 149 -8.38 -10.72 -16.71
CA GLY A 149 -9.28 -10.12 -17.69
C GLY A 149 -10.39 -9.26 -17.05
N ASN A 150 -10.09 -8.60 -15.96
CA ASN A 150 -10.96 -7.59 -15.32
C ASN A 150 -10.51 -6.19 -15.76
N PRO A 151 -11.30 -5.46 -16.55
CA PRO A 151 -11.07 -4.03 -16.81
C PRO A 151 -11.16 -3.21 -15.52
N MET A 152 -10.43 -2.10 -15.44
CA MET A 152 -10.34 -1.30 -14.22
C MET A 152 -10.58 0.19 -14.46
N ILE A 153 -11.43 0.79 -13.64
CA ILE A 153 -11.62 2.24 -13.52
C ILE A 153 -10.85 2.69 -12.27
N LEU A 154 -9.86 3.53 -12.49
CA LEU A 154 -9.01 4.05 -11.42
C LEU A 154 -9.51 5.43 -10.97
N LYS A 155 -9.66 5.60 -9.67
CA LYS A 155 -9.76 6.89 -8.99
C LYS A 155 -8.60 7.02 -8.02
N ASP A 156 -7.59 7.78 -8.39
CA ASP A 156 -6.45 8.03 -7.54
C ASP A 156 -6.66 9.21 -6.57
N ALA A 157 -5.72 9.39 -5.67
CA ALA A 157 -5.73 10.52 -4.74
C ALA A 157 -5.68 11.87 -5.48
N SER A 158 -6.38 12.87 -4.95
CA SER A 158 -6.50 14.18 -5.62
C SER A 158 -5.21 15.01 -5.62
N ASN A 159 -4.19 14.58 -4.89
CA ASN A 159 -2.86 15.21 -4.84
C ASN A 159 -1.78 14.47 -5.66
N CYS A 160 -2.13 13.33 -6.31
CA CYS A 160 -1.22 12.60 -7.20
C CYS A 160 -1.82 12.31 -8.59
N PRO A 161 -2.56 13.27 -9.20
CA PRO A 161 -3.26 13.02 -10.47
C PRO A 161 -2.31 12.80 -11.65
N ALA A 162 -1.12 13.42 -11.68
CA ALA A 162 -0.17 13.25 -12.78
C ALA A 162 0.48 11.86 -12.74
N SER A 163 0.79 11.32 -11.55
CA SER A 163 1.33 9.97 -11.40
C SER A 163 0.32 8.92 -11.88
N ALA A 164 -0.94 9.02 -11.44
CA ALA A 164 -1.99 8.10 -11.89
C ALA A 164 -2.22 8.15 -13.41
N GLN A 165 -2.22 9.34 -13.98
CA GLN A 165 -2.36 9.51 -15.43
C GLN A 165 -1.15 8.94 -16.18
N ALA A 166 0.07 9.16 -15.67
CA ALA A 166 1.29 8.63 -16.28
C ALA A 166 1.31 7.10 -16.29
N PHE A 167 0.83 6.45 -15.22
CA PHE A 167 0.71 4.99 -15.19
C PHE A 167 -0.34 4.49 -16.20
N ALA A 168 -1.51 5.12 -16.28
CA ALA A 168 -2.55 4.76 -17.25
C ALA A 168 -2.08 4.96 -18.71
N ASP A 169 -1.31 6.03 -18.96
CA ASP A 169 -0.71 6.28 -20.28
C ASP A 169 0.34 5.20 -20.63
N ALA A 170 1.16 4.75 -19.67
CA ALA A 170 2.10 3.65 -19.86
C ALA A 170 1.39 2.32 -20.21
N VAL A 171 0.27 2.03 -19.55
CA VAL A 171 -0.58 0.86 -19.87
C VAL A 171 -1.10 0.93 -21.30
N LYS A 172 -1.56 2.11 -21.73
CA LYS A 172 -2.01 2.34 -23.11
C LYS A 172 -0.86 2.20 -24.12
N GLU A 173 0.33 2.76 -23.81
CA GLU A 173 1.53 2.67 -24.64
C GLU A 173 2.02 1.21 -24.77
N ALA A 174 1.81 0.39 -23.75
CA ALA A 174 2.08 -1.05 -23.79
C ALA A 174 1.16 -1.82 -24.74
N GLY A 175 0.17 -1.16 -25.34
CA GLY A 175 -0.77 -1.75 -26.29
C GLY A 175 -2.01 -2.38 -25.64
N ALA A 176 -2.26 -2.13 -24.37
CA ALA A 176 -3.49 -2.58 -23.71
C ALA A 176 -4.71 -1.93 -24.37
N PRO A 177 -5.79 -2.70 -24.65
CA PRO A 177 -7.00 -2.16 -25.26
C PRO A 177 -7.64 -1.03 -24.45
N ALA A 178 -8.33 -0.12 -25.15
CA ALA A 178 -9.12 0.93 -24.49
C ALA A 178 -10.12 0.31 -23.50
N GLY A 179 -10.16 0.86 -22.28
CA GLY A 179 -10.98 0.34 -21.18
C GLY A 179 -10.26 -0.65 -20.25
N SER A 180 -9.02 -1.09 -20.58
CA SER A 180 -8.23 -1.96 -19.69
C SER A 180 -7.93 -1.29 -18.34
N LEU A 181 -7.40 -0.07 -18.39
CA LEU A 181 -7.22 0.83 -17.26
C LEU A 181 -7.62 2.23 -17.70
N THR A 182 -8.57 2.84 -17.02
CA THR A 182 -8.95 4.23 -17.29
C THR A 182 -8.87 5.03 -16.00
N ASN A 183 -7.94 5.99 -15.94
CA ASN A 183 -7.85 6.93 -14.83
C ASN A 183 -8.89 8.03 -14.99
N LEU A 184 -9.67 8.28 -13.93
CA LEU A 184 -10.72 9.29 -13.89
C LEU A 184 -10.61 10.17 -12.64
N PHE A 185 -10.77 11.47 -12.79
CA PHE A 185 -10.75 12.44 -11.70
C PHE A 185 -12.14 12.59 -11.07
N LEU A 186 -12.59 11.51 -10.41
CA LEU A 186 -13.95 11.37 -9.88
C LEU A 186 -14.17 12.10 -8.56
N SER A 187 -15.36 12.68 -8.39
CA SER A 187 -15.89 13.01 -7.07
C SER A 187 -16.27 11.76 -6.28
N TYR A 188 -16.46 11.88 -4.96
CA TYR A 188 -16.93 10.75 -4.13
C TYR A 188 -18.31 10.25 -4.55
N ASP A 189 -19.22 11.14 -4.98
CA ASP A 189 -20.54 10.76 -5.47
C ASP A 189 -20.44 9.95 -6.77
N GLN A 190 -19.51 10.30 -7.66
CA GLN A 190 -19.26 9.54 -8.88
C GLN A 190 -18.64 8.16 -8.59
N VAL A 191 -17.77 8.04 -7.57
CA VAL A 191 -17.28 6.74 -7.12
C VAL A 191 -18.45 5.86 -6.64
N ASN A 192 -19.35 6.40 -5.82
CA ASN A 192 -20.51 5.68 -5.35
C ASN A 192 -21.42 5.26 -6.53
N LYS A 193 -21.67 6.16 -7.50
CA LYS A 193 -22.41 5.85 -8.74
C LYS A 193 -21.74 4.71 -9.52
N ALA A 194 -20.39 4.74 -9.65
CA ALA A 194 -19.66 3.69 -10.36
C ALA A 194 -19.77 2.34 -9.64
N ILE A 195 -19.62 2.31 -8.31
CA ILE A 195 -19.78 1.08 -7.52
C ILE A 195 -21.20 0.52 -7.65
N ALA A 196 -22.23 1.38 -7.67
CA ALA A 196 -23.62 0.96 -7.81
C ALA A 196 -23.98 0.48 -9.22
N ASP A 197 -23.19 0.79 -10.25
CA ASP A 197 -23.47 0.40 -11.63
C ASP A 197 -23.44 -1.13 -11.80
N LYS A 198 -24.42 -1.67 -12.51
CA LYS A 198 -24.56 -3.13 -12.75
C LYS A 198 -23.42 -3.75 -13.54
N ARG A 199 -22.64 -2.97 -14.29
CA ARG A 199 -21.47 -3.41 -15.07
C ARG A 199 -20.23 -3.58 -14.21
N VAL A 200 -20.20 -2.94 -13.03
CA VAL A 200 -19.11 -3.07 -12.06
C VAL A 200 -19.32 -4.31 -11.22
N ALA A 201 -18.28 -5.12 -11.08
CA ALA A 201 -18.32 -6.40 -10.37
C ALA A 201 -17.64 -6.36 -8.99
N GLY A 202 -16.74 -5.40 -8.76
CA GLY A 202 -16.03 -5.28 -7.49
C GLY A 202 -15.36 -3.94 -7.33
N VAL A 203 -14.85 -3.69 -6.12
CA VAL A 203 -14.09 -2.50 -5.76
C VAL A 203 -12.92 -2.85 -4.87
N CYS A 204 -11.76 -2.29 -5.15
CA CYS A 204 -10.61 -2.32 -4.25
C CYS A 204 -10.32 -0.89 -3.75
N LEU A 205 -9.93 -0.78 -2.50
CA LEU A 205 -9.52 0.49 -1.93
C LEU A 205 -8.28 0.29 -1.06
N THR A 206 -7.26 1.09 -1.33
CA THR A 206 -6.17 1.35 -0.39
C THR A 206 -6.34 2.76 0.17
N GLY A 207 -6.30 2.93 1.49
CA GLY A 207 -6.49 4.25 2.08
C GLY A 207 -6.75 4.26 3.58
N SER A 208 -7.56 5.24 4.04
CA SER A 208 -7.92 5.34 5.45
C SER A 208 -9.12 4.45 5.80
N GLU A 209 -9.24 4.10 7.09
CA GLU A 209 -10.35 3.30 7.64
C GLU A 209 -11.71 3.93 7.32
N ARG A 210 -11.81 5.26 7.39
CA ARG A 210 -13.04 5.98 7.03
C ARG A 210 -13.39 5.81 5.56
N GLY A 211 -12.40 5.88 4.67
CA GLY A 211 -12.56 5.66 3.23
C GLY A 211 -12.99 4.22 2.97
N GLY A 212 -12.30 3.26 3.58
CA GLY A 212 -12.59 1.83 3.49
C GLY A 212 -14.01 1.50 3.94
N ALA A 213 -14.42 1.96 5.11
CA ALA A 213 -15.77 1.75 5.63
C ALA A 213 -16.86 2.34 4.70
N THR A 214 -16.59 3.52 4.09
CA THR A 214 -17.53 4.15 3.15
C THR A 214 -17.67 3.32 1.88
N VAL A 215 -16.56 2.90 1.28
CA VAL A 215 -16.55 2.11 0.03
C VAL A 215 -17.14 0.71 0.27
N ALA A 216 -16.77 0.06 1.39
CA ALA A 216 -17.31 -1.25 1.75
C ALA A 216 -18.83 -1.21 1.97
N LYS A 217 -19.35 -0.14 2.60
CA LYS A 217 -20.79 0.08 2.77
C LYS A 217 -21.49 0.16 1.42
N GLU A 218 -20.96 0.94 0.48
CA GLU A 218 -21.53 1.09 -0.86
C GLU A 218 -21.45 -0.23 -1.65
N ALA A 219 -20.29 -0.92 -1.59
CA ALA A 219 -20.11 -2.22 -2.21
C ALA A 219 -21.12 -3.26 -1.68
N GLY A 220 -21.27 -3.35 -0.34
CA GLY A 220 -22.20 -4.26 0.30
C GLY A 220 -23.66 -3.97 -0.03
N ALA A 221 -24.06 -2.70 -0.09
CA ALA A 221 -25.39 -2.28 -0.48
C ALA A 221 -25.75 -2.71 -1.93
N ASN A 222 -24.74 -2.85 -2.80
CA ASN A 222 -24.90 -3.25 -4.20
C ASN A 222 -24.46 -4.71 -4.45
N LEU A 223 -24.17 -5.50 -3.41
CA LEU A 223 -23.72 -6.91 -3.47
C LEU A 223 -22.45 -7.09 -4.31
N LYS A 224 -21.53 -6.11 -4.24
CA LYS A 224 -20.23 -6.16 -4.91
C LYS A 224 -19.16 -6.70 -3.96
N LYS A 225 -18.23 -7.48 -4.50
CA LYS A 225 -17.02 -7.88 -3.76
C LYS A 225 -16.15 -6.64 -3.52
N SER A 226 -15.53 -6.58 -2.34
CA SER A 226 -14.54 -5.54 -2.03
C SER A 226 -13.29 -6.12 -1.38
N THR A 227 -12.15 -5.45 -1.60
CA THR A 227 -10.90 -5.63 -0.84
C THR A 227 -10.50 -4.29 -0.27
N LEU A 228 -9.97 -4.30 0.95
CA LEU A 228 -9.56 -3.10 1.67
C LEU A 228 -8.16 -3.28 2.22
N GLU A 229 -7.28 -2.35 1.85
CA GLU A 229 -5.94 -2.19 2.41
C GLU A 229 -5.89 -0.83 3.11
N LEU A 230 -5.85 -0.83 4.45
CA LEU A 230 -6.05 0.38 5.24
C LEU A 230 -4.80 0.71 6.07
N GLY A 231 -4.97 1.52 7.11
CA GLY A 231 -3.88 1.92 7.99
C GLY A 231 -3.23 0.75 8.72
N GLY A 232 -2.07 1.00 9.29
CA GLY A 232 -1.34 0.06 10.11
C GLY A 232 -0.63 0.76 11.27
N ASN A 233 -0.52 0.08 12.41
CA ASN A 233 0.23 0.54 13.57
C ASN A 233 1.28 -0.51 13.97
N ASP A 234 2.10 -0.89 12.99
CA ASP A 234 2.98 -2.05 13.04
C ASP A 234 3.98 -1.97 14.18
N ALA A 235 4.13 -3.09 14.89
CA ALA A 235 5.10 -3.25 15.96
C ALA A 235 6.46 -3.74 15.39
N PHE A 236 7.54 -3.17 15.91
CA PHE A 236 8.92 -3.60 15.69
C PHE A 236 9.44 -4.17 17.01
N ILE A 237 9.57 -5.49 17.09
CA ILE A 237 9.92 -6.22 18.31
C ILE A 237 11.37 -6.67 18.24
N ILE A 238 12.16 -6.35 19.25
CA ILE A 238 13.55 -6.80 19.38
C ILE A 238 13.59 -7.83 20.51
N LEU A 239 13.85 -9.10 20.16
CA LEU A 239 14.00 -10.17 21.12
C LEU A 239 15.40 -10.13 21.75
N ASP A 240 15.61 -10.90 22.81
CA ASP A 240 16.78 -10.82 23.68
C ASP A 240 18.07 -11.33 23.05
N ASP A 241 17.97 -12.08 21.95
CA ASP A 241 19.08 -12.64 21.17
C ASP A 241 19.31 -11.92 19.84
N ALA A 242 18.64 -10.79 19.58
CA ALA A 242 18.70 -10.09 18.30
C ALA A 242 20.11 -9.62 17.90
N ASP A 243 20.41 -9.68 16.60
CA ASP A 243 21.59 -9.05 16.01
C ASP A 243 21.43 -7.52 16.00
N TRP A 244 22.15 -6.85 16.89
CA TRP A 244 22.06 -5.41 17.04
C TRP A 244 22.68 -4.62 15.87
N ASP A 245 23.69 -5.17 15.16
CA ASP A 245 24.24 -4.52 13.98
C ASP A 245 23.18 -4.43 12.88
N LEU A 246 22.38 -5.49 12.76
CA LEU A 246 21.23 -5.51 11.84
C LEU A 246 20.11 -4.58 12.31
N VAL A 247 19.79 -4.57 13.61
CA VAL A 247 18.78 -3.65 14.19
C VAL A 247 19.17 -2.19 13.94
N GLU A 248 20.42 -1.81 14.18
CA GLU A 248 20.92 -0.44 13.96
C GLU A 248 20.82 0.00 12.50
N LYS A 249 20.96 -0.93 11.57
CA LYS A 249 20.81 -0.66 10.13
C LYS A 249 19.33 -0.52 9.72
N VAL A 250 18.46 -1.37 10.26
CA VAL A 250 17.09 -1.51 9.76
C VAL A 250 16.08 -0.61 10.48
N ALA A 251 16.17 -0.46 11.80
CA ALA A 251 15.15 0.22 12.59
C ALA A 251 14.92 1.70 12.18
N PRO A 252 15.98 2.53 11.95
CA PRO A 252 15.77 3.90 11.49
C PRO A 252 15.14 3.94 10.09
N ALA A 253 15.59 3.08 9.16
CA ALA A 253 15.06 3.01 7.81
C ALA A 253 13.58 2.54 7.80
N ALA A 254 13.21 1.57 8.65
CA ALA A 254 11.84 1.08 8.81
C ALA A 254 10.88 2.20 9.24
N ARG A 255 11.37 3.28 9.87
CA ARG A 255 10.56 4.43 10.26
C ARG A 255 10.63 5.60 9.29
N LEU A 256 11.78 5.85 8.66
CA LEU A 256 12.04 7.07 7.90
C LEU A 256 11.80 6.91 6.38
N TYR A 257 11.73 5.69 5.85
CA TYR A 257 11.42 5.45 4.45
C TYR A 257 10.13 6.17 4.04
N ASN A 258 10.14 6.86 2.91
CA ASN A 258 9.05 7.73 2.44
C ASN A 258 8.60 8.76 3.51
N ALA A 259 9.52 9.29 4.29
CA ALA A 259 9.27 10.14 5.45
C ALA A 259 8.26 9.54 6.45
N GLY A 260 8.23 8.21 6.60
CA GLY A 260 7.31 7.48 7.46
C GLY A 260 5.88 7.35 6.95
N GLN A 261 5.63 7.72 5.68
CA GLN A 261 4.30 7.70 5.05
C GLN A 261 4.02 6.34 4.40
N VAL A 262 4.16 5.26 5.19
CA VAL A 262 4.02 3.87 4.77
C VAL A 262 3.09 3.14 5.73
N CYS A 263 2.08 2.45 5.21
CA CYS A 263 1.13 1.70 6.04
C CYS A 263 1.82 0.58 6.85
N THR A 264 2.79 -0.11 6.26
CA THR A 264 3.61 -1.16 6.90
C THR A 264 4.88 -0.63 7.58
N SER A 265 5.09 0.68 7.66
CA SER A 265 6.20 1.24 8.44
C SER A 265 6.05 0.90 9.91
N SER A 266 7.15 0.55 10.56
CA SER A 266 7.19 0.34 12.01
C SER A 266 6.91 1.65 12.74
N LYS A 267 5.76 1.74 13.44
CA LYS A 267 5.35 2.92 14.21
C LYS A 267 5.61 2.73 15.69
N ARG A 268 5.46 1.49 16.20
CA ARG A 268 5.63 1.11 17.60
C ARG A 268 6.87 0.25 17.75
N PHE A 269 7.90 0.75 18.41
CA PHE A 269 9.13 0.02 18.69
C PHE A 269 9.04 -0.55 20.12
N VAL A 270 9.00 -1.87 20.22
CA VAL A 270 8.78 -2.63 21.47
C VAL A 270 10.09 -3.25 21.91
N ILE A 271 10.66 -2.70 22.99
CA ILE A 271 12.05 -2.94 23.38
C ILE A 271 12.10 -3.47 24.81
N LEU A 272 12.82 -4.57 25.01
CA LEU A 272 13.10 -5.11 26.34
C LEU A 272 13.82 -4.07 27.21
N GLU A 273 13.48 -4.01 28.50
CA GLU A 273 14.00 -3.01 29.44
C GLU A 273 15.53 -2.93 29.45
N LYS A 274 16.23 -4.08 29.35
CA LYS A 274 17.70 -4.15 29.34
C LYS A 274 18.33 -3.42 28.16
N ASP A 275 17.62 -3.28 27.05
CA ASP A 275 18.13 -2.71 25.78
C ASP A 275 17.49 -1.34 25.46
N TYR A 276 16.57 -0.87 26.28
CA TYR A 276 15.75 0.31 26.01
C TYR A 276 16.56 1.58 25.79
N ASP A 277 17.51 1.88 26.70
CA ASP A 277 18.33 3.10 26.59
C ASP A 277 19.32 3.02 25.42
N ARG A 278 19.84 1.82 25.13
CA ARG A 278 20.66 1.57 23.92
C ARG A 278 19.87 1.89 22.67
N PHE A 279 18.64 1.39 22.57
CA PHE A 279 17.79 1.62 21.40
C PHE A 279 17.45 3.11 21.23
N LEU A 280 17.03 3.79 22.29
CA LEU A 280 16.73 5.21 22.23
C LEU A 280 17.92 6.06 21.77
N LYS A 281 19.11 5.76 22.30
CA LYS A 281 20.32 6.46 21.89
C LYS A 281 20.63 6.21 20.41
N MET A 282 20.57 4.96 19.96
CA MET A 282 20.81 4.56 18.57
C MET A 282 19.84 5.27 17.62
N MET A 283 18.53 5.24 17.89
CA MET A 283 17.53 5.92 17.08
C MET A 283 17.73 7.43 17.03
N LYS A 284 18.03 8.06 18.17
CA LYS A 284 18.35 9.49 18.22
C LYS A 284 19.58 9.83 17.35
N ASP A 285 20.65 9.03 17.47
CA ASP A 285 21.88 9.24 16.71
C ASP A 285 21.61 9.10 15.19
N ALA A 286 20.77 8.16 14.78
CA ALA A 286 20.36 8.00 13.40
C ALA A 286 19.47 9.16 12.91
N PHE A 287 18.45 9.53 13.67
CA PHE A 287 17.53 10.62 13.32
C PHE A 287 18.22 11.99 13.26
N SER A 288 19.28 12.19 14.05
CA SER A 288 20.07 13.43 14.03
C SER A 288 20.92 13.61 12.77
N LYS A 289 21.17 12.54 12.02
CA LYS A 289 22.04 12.56 10.81
C LYS A 289 21.26 12.78 9.52
N VAL A 290 19.92 12.80 9.57
CA VAL A 290 19.13 13.00 8.34
C VAL A 290 19.37 14.38 7.74
N LYS A 291 19.37 14.44 6.44
CA LYS A 291 19.48 15.67 5.65
C LYS A 291 18.14 15.92 4.97
N MET A 292 17.41 16.91 5.46
CA MET A 292 16.20 17.40 4.82
C MET A 292 16.57 18.31 3.65
N GLY A 293 15.83 18.21 2.52
CA GLY A 293 16.14 19.01 1.34
C GLY A 293 15.25 18.68 0.15
N ASP A 294 15.65 19.12 -1.04
CA ASP A 294 14.97 18.81 -2.29
C ASP A 294 14.90 17.28 -2.49
N PRO A 295 13.71 16.69 -2.68
CA PRO A 295 13.57 15.27 -2.95
C PRO A 295 14.31 14.79 -4.21
N LEU A 296 14.59 15.70 -5.15
CA LEU A 296 15.32 15.40 -6.39
C LEU A 296 16.85 15.44 -6.20
N ASP A 297 17.34 15.99 -5.08
CA ASP A 297 18.78 15.97 -4.76
C ASP A 297 19.16 14.59 -4.17
N PRO A 298 20.09 13.84 -4.79
CA PRO A 298 20.53 12.53 -4.31
C PRO A 298 21.21 12.56 -2.92
N LEU A 299 21.58 13.73 -2.42
CA LEU A 299 22.15 13.92 -1.09
C LEU A 299 21.09 14.12 0.01
N THR A 300 19.85 14.34 -0.36
CA THR A 300 18.71 14.40 0.58
C THR A 300 18.40 13.00 1.10
N THR A 301 18.22 12.86 2.41
CA THR A 301 17.92 11.57 3.05
C THR A 301 16.59 11.57 3.79
N LEU A 302 15.91 12.72 3.89
CA LEU A 302 14.55 12.83 4.40
C LEU A 302 13.77 13.85 3.59
N ALA A 303 12.73 13.37 2.95
CA ALA A 303 11.82 14.14 2.11
C ALA A 303 10.78 14.92 2.94
N PRO A 304 10.08 15.92 2.34
CA PRO A 304 8.92 16.53 2.99
C PRO A 304 7.73 15.54 3.07
N LEU A 305 6.78 15.83 3.95
CA LEU A 305 5.47 15.17 3.92
C LEU A 305 4.69 15.61 2.67
N SER A 306 3.76 14.77 2.24
CA SER A 306 3.04 14.92 0.96
C SER A 306 2.17 16.18 0.86
N SER A 307 1.85 16.83 1.96
CA SER A 307 1.01 18.02 1.96
C SER A 307 1.05 18.77 3.30
N LYS A 308 0.65 20.05 3.26
CA LYS A 308 0.43 20.87 4.45
C LYS A 308 -0.54 20.20 5.43
N LYS A 309 -1.62 19.62 4.90
CA LYS A 309 -2.62 18.94 5.72
C LYS A 309 -2.04 17.69 6.43
N ALA A 310 -1.16 16.95 5.78
CA ALA A 310 -0.48 15.80 6.39
C ALA A 310 0.43 16.26 7.54
N LYS A 311 1.20 17.34 7.31
CA LYS A 311 2.07 17.95 8.33
C LYS A 311 1.28 18.44 9.54
N GLU A 312 0.21 19.21 9.32
CA GLU A 312 -0.64 19.73 10.38
C GLU A 312 -1.30 18.60 11.20
N LYS A 313 -1.83 17.58 10.52
CA LYS A 313 -2.41 16.41 11.20
C LYS A 313 -1.39 15.70 12.07
N LEU A 314 -0.18 15.46 11.56
CA LEU A 314 0.87 14.78 12.31
C LEU A 314 1.32 15.61 13.52
N GLN A 315 1.46 16.95 13.37
CA GLN A 315 1.79 17.82 14.49
C GLN A 315 0.71 17.76 15.58
N GLN A 316 -0.56 17.84 15.19
CA GLN A 316 -1.68 17.71 16.13
C GLN A 316 -1.64 16.36 16.87
N GLN A 317 -1.29 15.26 16.19
CA GLN A 317 -1.16 13.96 16.85
C GLN A 317 -0.03 13.94 17.88
N VAL A 318 1.14 14.53 17.56
CA VAL A 318 2.27 14.63 18.49
C VAL A 318 1.92 15.53 19.68
N ASP A 319 1.28 16.66 19.43
CA ASP A 319 0.84 17.58 20.50
C ASP A 319 -0.15 16.88 21.44
N THR A 320 -1.14 16.18 20.88
CA THR A 320 -2.09 15.37 21.66
C THR A 320 -1.39 14.30 22.50
N ALA A 321 -0.39 13.60 21.92
CA ALA A 321 0.39 12.62 22.66
C ALA A 321 1.07 13.24 23.90
N VAL A 322 1.73 14.38 23.70
CA VAL A 322 2.48 15.09 24.76
C VAL A 322 1.54 15.66 25.83
N GLU A 323 0.44 16.28 25.45
CA GLU A 323 -0.60 16.79 26.35
C GLU A 323 -1.19 15.68 27.25
N ASN A 324 -1.16 14.43 26.78
CA ASN A 324 -1.66 13.26 27.51
C ASN A 324 -0.53 12.39 28.10
N GLY A 325 0.64 12.97 28.37
CA GLY A 325 1.68 12.36 29.18
C GLY A 325 2.84 11.73 28.44
N ALA A 326 2.81 11.63 27.11
CA ALA A 326 3.96 11.19 26.34
C ALA A 326 5.12 12.19 26.46
N LYS A 327 6.35 11.68 26.39
CA LYS A 327 7.55 12.51 26.42
C LYS A 327 8.22 12.55 25.06
N VAL A 328 8.69 13.71 24.66
CA VAL A 328 9.57 13.87 23.49
C VAL A 328 11.00 13.56 23.90
N TYR A 329 11.50 12.39 23.50
CA TYR A 329 12.90 12.03 23.72
C TYR A 329 13.82 12.74 22.72
N TYR A 330 13.36 12.90 21.46
CA TYR A 330 14.07 13.62 20.39
C TYR A 330 13.09 14.24 19.40
N GLY A 331 13.50 15.34 18.76
CA GLY A 331 12.72 15.95 17.68
C GLY A 331 11.63 16.92 18.15
N ASN A 332 10.49 16.90 17.46
CA ASN A 332 9.34 17.80 17.70
C ASN A 332 9.72 19.29 17.76
N LYS A 333 10.59 19.72 16.85
CA LYS A 333 11.00 21.12 16.75
C LYS A 333 10.57 21.67 15.39
N PRO A 334 10.21 22.97 15.32
CA PRO A 334 9.97 23.61 14.04
C PRO A 334 11.16 23.45 13.10
N VAL A 335 10.86 23.17 11.81
CA VAL A 335 11.85 23.11 10.74
C VAL A 335 11.81 24.46 10.02
N ASP A 336 12.90 25.21 10.07
CA ASP A 336 13.04 26.51 9.37
C ASP A 336 13.50 26.28 7.93
N MET A 337 12.60 25.70 7.13
CA MET A 337 12.77 25.44 5.71
C MET A 337 11.43 25.59 4.99
N GLU A 338 11.47 26.05 3.73
CA GLU A 338 10.30 25.99 2.87
C GLU A 338 9.90 24.51 2.62
N GLY A 339 8.60 24.29 2.45
CA GLY A 339 8.05 22.95 2.22
C GLY A 339 7.44 22.30 3.45
N GLN A 340 6.99 21.06 3.26
CA GLN A 340 6.18 20.33 4.25
C GLN A 340 7.05 19.41 5.13
N PHE A 341 8.20 19.90 5.56
CA PHE A 341 9.11 19.11 6.39
C PHE A 341 8.59 18.90 7.81
N PHE A 342 8.85 17.72 8.34
CA PHE A 342 8.60 17.38 9.73
C PHE A 342 9.88 16.76 10.32
N MET A 343 10.28 17.28 11.48
CA MET A 343 11.49 16.78 12.15
C MET A 343 11.28 15.35 12.64
N PRO A 344 12.18 14.40 12.33
CA PRO A 344 12.11 13.06 12.92
C PRO A 344 11.98 13.14 14.43
N THR A 345 10.99 12.43 14.96
CA THR A 345 10.60 12.57 16.36
C THR A 345 10.53 11.21 17.04
N ILE A 346 11.01 11.13 18.27
CA ILE A 346 10.91 9.93 19.12
C ILE A 346 10.07 10.28 20.33
N LEU A 347 8.97 9.54 20.50
CA LEU A 347 8.08 9.64 21.65
C LEU A 347 8.26 8.44 22.57
N THR A 348 8.20 8.67 23.87
CA THR A 348 8.23 7.66 24.94
C THR A 348 7.07 7.86 25.91
N ASP A 349 6.89 6.93 26.83
CA ASP A 349 5.89 7.01 27.91
C ASP A 349 4.43 7.15 27.39
N ILE A 350 4.14 6.59 26.22
CA ILE A 350 2.77 6.51 25.68
C ILE A 350 2.07 5.34 26.39
N THR A 351 1.11 5.63 27.24
CA THR A 351 0.31 4.63 27.95
C THR A 351 -0.97 4.27 27.18
N PRO A 352 -1.64 3.15 27.49
CA PRO A 352 -2.92 2.79 26.84
C PRO A 352 -4.03 3.85 26.98
N ASP A 353 -3.97 4.71 27.98
CA ASP A 353 -4.93 5.82 28.19
C ASP A 353 -4.64 7.03 27.29
N ASN A 354 -3.47 7.07 26.65
CA ASN A 354 -3.12 8.15 25.74
C ASN A 354 -3.93 8.01 24.44
N PRO A 355 -4.65 9.06 23.97
CA PRO A 355 -5.47 8.98 22.75
C PRO A 355 -4.70 8.56 21.49
N ILE A 356 -3.36 8.70 21.49
CA ILE A 356 -2.50 8.33 20.36
C ILE A 356 -2.04 6.87 20.42
N PHE A 357 -2.25 6.15 21.52
CA PHE A 357 -1.77 4.77 21.69
C PHE A 357 -2.19 3.85 20.52
N ASP A 358 -3.45 3.93 20.10
CA ASP A 358 -3.99 3.16 18.98
C ASP A 358 -4.30 4.04 17.76
N THR A 359 -3.42 5.00 17.48
CA THR A 359 -3.57 5.91 16.33
C THR A 359 -2.37 5.81 15.41
N GLU A 360 -2.61 5.63 14.11
CA GLU A 360 -1.56 5.64 13.11
C GLU A 360 -0.97 7.05 12.94
N MET A 361 0.32 7.21 13.28
CA MET A 361 1.09 8.42 13.00
C MET A 361 1.80 8.27 11.65
N PHE A 362 1.23 8.87 10.61
CA PHE A 362 1.67 8.70 9.22
C PHE A 362 2.73 9.73 8.81
N GLY A 363 3.92 9.59 9.42
CA GLY A 363 5.06 10.48 9.24
C GLY A 363 6.26 10.04 10.11
N PRO A 364 7.38 10.77 10.15
CA PRO A 364 8.63 10.34 10.74
C PRO A 364 8.63 10.42 12.29
N VAL A 365 7.65 9.78 12.93
CA VAL A 365 7.48 9.74 14.39
C VAL A 365 7.55 8.29 14.87
N ALA A 366 8.51 7.97 15.71
CA ALA A 366 8.68 6.67 16.35
C ALA A 366 8.11 6.69 17.79
N SER A 367 7.18 5.79 18.10
CA SER A 367 6.69 5.54 19.45
C SER A 367 7.48 4.37 20.05
N VAL A 368 8.21 4.61 21.14
CA VAL A 368 9.08 3.59 21.75
C VAL A 368 8.50 3.16 23.10
N TYR A 369 8.26 1.87 23.21
CA TYR A 369 7.67 1.21 24.36
C TYR A 369 8.70 0.32 25.03
N LYS A 370 8.73 0.36 26.38
CA LYS A 370 9.55 -0.50 27.19
C LYS A 370 8.73 -1.64 27.73
N VAL A 371 9.23 -2.87 27.61
CA VAL A 371 8.58 -4.09 28.10
C VAL A 371 9.56 -4.93 28.92
N SER A 372 9.04 -5.71 29.85
CA SER A 372 9.83 -6.57 30.76
C SER A 372 10.07 -7.96 30.21
N SER A 373 9.23 -8.45 29.30
CA SER A 373 9.29 -9.82 28.77
C SER A 373 8.78 -9.93 27.33
N GLU A 374 8.97 -11.13 26.72
CA GLU A 374 8.38 -11.51 25.42
C GLU A 374 6.86 -11.44 25.46
N GLU A 375 6.25 -11.97 26.54
CA GLU A 375 4.81 -11.99 26.69
C GLU A 375 4.22 -10.59 26.67
N GLU A 376 4.82 -9.65 27.41
CA GLU A 376 4.39 -8.25 27.40
C GLU A 376 4.59 -7.62 26.02
N ALA A 377 5.65 -7.98 25.30
CA ALA A 377 5.88 -7.51 23.92
C ALA A 377 4.77 -7.98 22.98
N ILE A 378 4.36 -9.24 23.08
CA ILE A 378 3.26 -9.83 22.30
C ILE A 378 1.93 -9.17 22.67
N GLU A 379 1.64 -9.00 23.96
CA GLU A 379 0.42 -8.34 24.44
C GLU A 379 0.33 -6.90 23.92
N LEU A 380 1.43 -6.14 24.01
CA LEU A 380 1.50 -4.77 23.50
C LEU A 380 1.33 -4.73 21.97
N ALA A 381 1.96 -5.65 21.24
CA ALA A 381 1.82 -5.72 19.79
C ALA A 381 0.36 -5.97 19.38
N ASN A 382 -0.33 -6.87 20.06
CA ASN A 382 -1.73 -7.23 19.81
C ASN A 382 -2.75 -6.19 20.34
N ASN A 383 -2.35 -5.34 21.29
CA ASN A 383 -3.18 -4.26 21.81
C ASN A 383 -3.25 -3.11 20.80
N SER A 384 -3.88 -3.38 19.68
CA SER A 384 -4.13 -2.44 18.61
C SER A 384 -5.37 -2.86 17.83
N SER A 385 -6.14 -1.88 17.38
CA SER A 385 -7.24 -2.08 16.44
C SER A 385 -6.73 -2.42 15.03
N TYR A 386 -5.47 -2.19 14.75
CA TYR A 386 -4.81 -2.52 13.48
C TYR A 386 -4.18 -3.92 13.52
N GLY A 387 -3.95 -4.46 12.32
CA GLY A 387 -3.30 -5.75 12.14
C GLY A 387 -2.74 -5.92 10.72
N LEU A 388 -1.96 -4.93 10.23
CA LEU A 388 -1.37 -5.00 8.89
C LEU A 388 -0.12 -5.88 8.92
N GLY A 389 0.90 -5.45 9.64
CA GLY A 389 2.16 -6.17 9.74
C GLY A 389 2.85 -6.01 11.08
N ASN A 390 3.96 -6.73 11.24
CA ASN A 390 4.91 -6.58 12.33
C ASN A 390 6.31 -7.01 11.89
N THR A 391 7.30 -6.59 12.64
CA THR A 391 8.71 -6.94 12.43
C THR A 391 9.28 -7.53 13.71
N ILE A 392 10.05 -8.62 13.61
CA ILE A 392 10.65 -9.32 14.75
C ILE A 392 12.13 -9.55 14.46
N PHE A 393 12.99 -9.18 15.41
CA PHE A 393 14.43 -9.40 15.34
C PHE A 393 14.88 -10.45 16.35
N SER A 394 15.54 -11.52 15.86
CA SER A 394 16.13 -12.61 16.61
C SER A 394 17.20 -13.29 15.77
N ASN A 395 18.23 -13.83 16.41
CA ASN A 395 19.21 -14.71 15.75
C ASN A 395 18.69 -16.15 15.58
N ASP A 396 17.63 -16.52 16.30
CA ASP A 396 16.93 -17.81 16.15
C ASP A 396 15.65 -17.63 15.34
N SER A 397 15.67 -18.05 14.07
CA SER A 397 14.52 -17.93 13.15
C SER A 397 13.30 -18.70 13.63
N GLU A 398 13.47 -19.89 14.23
CA GLU A 398 12.36 -20.68 14.76
C GLU A 398 11.72 -19.99 15.98
N TYR A 399 12.54 -19.34 16.80
CA TYR A 399 12.06 -18.52 17.90
C TYR A 399 11.26 -17.33 17.39
N ALA A 400 11.78 -16.59 16.40
CA ALA A 400 11.07 -15.47 15.78
C ALA A 400 9.73 -15.92 15.15
N GLU A 401 9.69 -17.07 14.46
CA GLU A 401 8.45 -17.63 13.89
C GLU A 401 7.42 -17.98 14.97
N ARG A 402 7.85 -18.55 16.10
CA ARG A 402 6.94 -18.84 17.23
C ARG A 402 6.33 -17.57 17.84
N VAL A 403 7.11 -16.47 17.90
CA VAL A 403 6.59 -15.16 18.33
C VAL A 403 5.66 -14.60 17.27
N ALA A 404 6.07 -14.60 15.99
CA ALA A 404 5.25 -14.11 14.87
C ALA A 404 3.87 -14.77 14.82
N ALA A 405 3.80 -16.08 15.05
CA ALA A 405 2.54 -16.84 15.06
C ALA A 405 1.55 -16.41 16.17
N LYS A 406 2.02 -15.67 17.19
CA LYS A 406 1.19 -15.13 18.26
C LYS A 406 0.71 -13.70 18.02
N ILE A 407 1.23 -13.03 16.96
CA ILE A 407 0.87 -11.65 16.63
C ILE A 407 -0.31 -11.62 15.65
N GLU A 408 -1.31 -10.84 15.98
CA GLU A 408 -2.58 -10.73 15.22
C GLU A 408 -2.46 -9.76 14.04
N THR A 409 -1.60 -10.09 13.07
CA THR A 409 -1.40 -9.30 11.84
C THR A 409 -1.52 -10.19 10.60
N GLY A 410 -1.68 -9.55 9.44
CA GLY A 410 -1.72 -10.27 8.17
C GLY A 410 -0.34 -10.68 7.67
N MET A 411 0.72 -10.00 8.12
CA MET A 411 2.09 -10.20 7.66
C MET A 411 3.07 -10.07 8.82
N SER A 412 4.16 -10.84 8.77
CA SER A 412 5.30 -10.72 9.72
C SER A 412 6.61 -10.78 8.95
N TRP A 413 7.54 -9.91 9.29
CA TRP A 413 8.88 -9.90 8.74
C TRP A 413 9.89 -10.24 9.84
N ILE A 414 10.77 -11.19 9.58
CA ILE A 414 11.84 -11.57 10.50
C ILE A 414 13.15 -10.98 9.98
N ASN A 415 13.85 -10.26 10.85
CA ASN A 415 15.12 -9.61 10.56
C ASN A 415 15.09 -8.65 9.35
N ALA A 416 13.92 -8.07 9.08
CA ALA A 416 13.70 -7.09 8.00
C ALA A 416 12.71 -6.03 8.45
N GLY A 417 12.82 -4.80 7.96
CA GLY A 417 11.90 -3.71 8.32
C GLY A 417 10.51 -3.89 7.72
N TRP A 418 10.45 -4.31 6.50
CA TRP A 418 9.28 -4.73 5.71
C TRP A 418 9.77 -5.16 4.32
N ALA A 419 8.96 -5.93 3.61
CA ALA A 419 9.22 -6.29 2.23
C ALA A 419 7.90 -6.39 1.46
N SER A 420 7.90 -5.96 0.22
CA SER A 420 6.83 -6.22 -0.72
C SER A 420 7.45 -6.81 -1.98
N LEU A 421 7.09 -8.05 -2.25
CA LEU A 421 7.56 -8.82 -3.42
C LEU A 421 6.34 -9.38 -4.14
N PRO A 422 6.38 -9.52 -5.47
CA PRO A 422 5.22 -9.99 -6.23
C PRO A 422 4.73 -11.40 -5.84
N GLU A 423 5.62 -12.24 -5.33
CA GLU A 423 5.33 -13.61 -4.89
C GLU A 423 4.76 -13.72 -3.47
N LEU A 424 4.83 -12.64 -2.68
CA LEU A 424 4.34 -12.64 -1.29
C LEU A 424 2.94 -12.04 -1.20
N PRO A 425 1.99 -12.71 -0.52
CA PRO A 425 0.67 -12.14 -0.30
C PRO A 425 0.76 -10.91 0.59
N PHE A 426 0.04 -9.85 0.22
CA PHE A 426 -0.03 -8.59 0.95
C PHE A 426 -1.43 -8.35 1.49
N GLY A 427 -1.56 -7.95 2.75
CA GLY A 427 -2.83 -7.55 3.34
C GLY A 427 -2.92 -7.78 4.85
N GLY A 428 -3.85 -7.07 5.46
CA GLY A 428 -4.07 -7.02 6.90
C GLY A 428 -5.28 -7.79 7.41
N VAL A 429 -5.48 -7.65 8.72
CA VAL A 429 -6.67 -8.08 9.48
C VAL A 429 -7.13 -6.92 10.36
N LYS A 430 -8.20 -7.08 11.14
CA LYS A 430 -8.77 -6.04 12.00
C LYS A 430 -9.10 -4.78 11.17
N ASN A 431 -8.84 -3.58 11.71
CA ASN A 431 -9.08 -2.31 11.01
C ASN A 431 -8.08 -2.03 9.87
N SER A 432 -7.05 -2.86 9.69
CA SER A 432 -6.17 -2.78 8.53
C SER A 432 -6.79 -3.33 7.24
N GLY A 433 -7.98 -3.90 7.32
CA GLY A 433 -8.77 -4.29 6.17
C GLY A 433 -8.90 -5.80 5.98
N TYR A 434 -9.28 -6.18 4.76
CA TYR A 434 -9.51 -7.59 4.39
C TYR A 434 -9.27 -7.80 2.90
N GLY A 435 -9.10 -9.06 2.53
CA GLY A 435 -8.61 -9.50 1.22
C GLY A 435 -7.10 -9.67 1.22
N ARG A 436 -6.57 -10.11 0.10
CA ARG A 436 -5.12 -10.22 -0.12
C ARG A 436 -4.79 -9.77 -1.52
N GLU A 437 -3.71 -9.03 -1.63
CA GLU A 437 -3.16 -8.60 -2.91
C GLU A 437 -1.82 -9.31 -3.14
N LEU A 438 -1.27 -9.22 -4.34
CA LEU A 438 -0.05 -9.90 -4.79
C LEU A 438 -0.14 -11.43 -4.73
N SER A 439 0.93 -12.10 -5.19
CA SER A 439 1.03 -13.56 -5.35
C SER A 439 -0.17 -14.17 -6.12
N SER A 440 -0.41 -15.46 -5.97
CA SER A 440 -1.62 -16.12 -6.48
C SER A 440 -2.90 -15.66 -5.77
N TYR A 441 -2.80 -15.11 -4.56
CA TYR A 441 -3.94 -14.59 -3.81
C TYR A 441 -4.56 -13.37 -4.49
N GLY A 442 -3.73 -12.44 -5.01
CA GLY A 442 -4.22 -11.29 -5.77
C GLY A 442 -4.98 -11.68 -7.04
N ILE A 443 -4.58 -12.76 -7.71
CA ILE A 443 -5.35 -13.36 -8.82
C ILE A 443 -6.71 -13.86 -8.33
N ASP A 444 -6.76 -14.47 -7.16
CA ASP A 444 -7.97 -15.13 -6.63
C ASP A 444 -9.02 -14.15 -6.09
N GLU A 445 -8.63 -12.92 -5.74
CA GLU A 445 -9.53 -11.97 -5.10
C GLU A 445 -10.71 -11.57 -5.98
N PHE A 446 -10.49 -11.18 -7.22
CA PHE A 446 -11.55 -10.78 -8.13
C PHE A 446 -11.75 -11.80 -9.25
N THR A 447 -11.77 -13.07 -8.89
CA THR A 447 -11.96 -14.21 -9.80
C THR A 447 -13.22 -14.98 -9.44
N ASN A 448 -14.03 -15.29 -10.44
CA ASN A 448 -15.10 -16.28 -10.32
C ASN A 448 -14.50 -17.69 -10.36
N LYS A 449 -14.58 -18.40 -9.24
CA LYS A 449 -14.19 -19.81 -9.12
C LYS A 449 -15.34 -20.69 -9.59
N HIS A 450 -15.44 -20.88 -10.91
CA HIS A 450 -16.56 -21.55 -11.57
C HIS A 450 -16.38 -23.07 -11.55
N LEU A 451 -17.21 -23.77 -10.77
CA LEU A 451 -17.26 -25.23 -10.73
C LEU A 451 -17.95 -25.78 -11.98
N ILE A 452 -17.26 -26.72 -12.67
CA ILE A 452 -17.85 -27.58 -13.67
C ILE A 452 -17.78 -29.01 -13.14
N TYR A 453 -18.95 -29.66 -13.01
CA TYR A 453 -19.08 -31.04 -12.56
C TYR A 453 -19.81 -31.88 -13.61
N GLU A 454 -19.21 -33.01 -13.99
CA GLU A 454 -19.76 -33.99 -14.88
C GLU A 454 -20.02 -35.29 -14.10
N ALA A 455 -21.28 -35.65 -13.92
CA ALA A 455 -21.66 -36.88 -13.24
C ALA A 455 -21.25 -38.13 -14.05
N ARG A 456 -20.85 -39.19 -13.37
CA ARG A 456 -20.75 -40.51 -14.02
C ARG A 456 -22.18 -40.98 -14.33
N GLN A 457 -22.39 -41.42 -15.54
CA GLN A 457 -23.59 -42.12 -15.97
C GLN A 457 -23.55 -43.56 -15.45
#